data_59dc3eb488c3b7fb4174dbef09c65cfc
#
_entry.id   59dc3eb488c3b7fb4174dbef09c65cfc
#
_cell.length_a   1.000
_cell.length_b   1.000
_cell.length_c   1.000
_cell.angle_alpha   90.00
_cell.angle_beta   90.00
_cell.angle_gamma   90.00
#
_symmetry.space_group_name_H-M   'P 1'
#
loop_
_entity.id
_entity.type
_entity.pdbx_description
1 polymer ?
#
loop_
_entity_poly.entity_id
_entity_poly.type
_entity_poly.pdbx_seq_one_letter_code
_entity_poly.pdbx_strand_id
1 'polypeptide(L)'
;MRGLGRVTLNDVAAACGLSRSTVSFVLNEDPRQTFSPATRQRVRDAARELGYVPHGVARALRVGSSRVVVLNVDAGMEGNYTRTFIAGLDAELAAHEHVLLVRHGHSADSARQVLDAITPRAVLGFGEPYLSGHDLDDQGGGWRDGLAAHAALQIRHLAERGHTRIAFALPDAPSPLVEARLKFSAEAAAQLGIRPLLQISLPRPREQAAAAMRGFRATHPDVTAVAGFNDDLALRVLSALARTGVRVPQEMAVIGYDAGEYGELFEPRLTSVHIDAEAHGRAAARRILELDAVDTPRTGGRIIEREST
;
A
#
# COMPACT_ATOMS: atom_id res chain seq x y z
N MET A 1 14.87 10.31 -38.97
CA MET A 1 15.55 10.05 -37.66
C MET A 1 16.22 8.69 -37.74
N ARG A 2 17.56 8.63 -37.78
CA ARG A 2 18.28 7.34 -37.76
C ARG A 2 18.18 6.82 -36.33
N GLY A 3 17.64 5.62 -36.14
CA GLY A 3 17.59 4.96 -34.84
C GLY A 3 19.01 4.85 -34.28
N LEU A 4 19.25 5.45 -33.13
CA LEU A 4 20.46 5.25 -32.35
C LEU A 4 20.50 3.76 -31.97
N GLY A 5 21.36 3.00 -32.66
CA GLY A 5 21.58 1.59 -32.36
C GLY A 5 21.98 1.46 -30.89
N ARG A 6 21.24 0.66 -30.16
CA ARG A 6 21.50 0.43 -28.73
C ARG A 6 22.89 -0.19 -28.58
N VAL A 7 23.74 0.43 -27.74
CA VAL A 7 25.09 -0.09 -27.43
C VAL A 7 24.99 -1.52 -26.91
N THR A 8 25.80 -2.41 -27.46
CA THR A 8 25.80 -3.84 -27.14
C THR A 8 27.01 -4.23 -26.29
N LEU A 9 26.98 -5.42 -25.74
CA LEU A 9 28.11 -6.00 -25.01
C LEU A 9 29.35 -6.14 -25.92
N ASN A 10 29.15 -6.31 -27.22
CA ASN A 10 30.24 -6.37 -28.19
C ASN A 10 30.93 -5.03 -28.37
N ASP A 11 30.20 -3.93 -28.33
CA ASP A 11 30.75 -2.59 -28.43
C ASP A 11 31.63 -2.25 -27.22
N VAL A 12 31.18 -2.66 -26.01
CA VAL A 12 31.98 -2.52 -24.79
C VAL A 12 33.23 -3.41 -24.86
N ALA A 13 33.11 -4.62 -25.34
CA ALA A 13 34.24 -5.55 -25.51
C ALA A 13 35.31 -4.98 -26.46
N ALA A 14 34.86 -4.42 -27.59
CA ALA A 14 35.74 -3.75 -28.53
C ALA A 14 36.45 -2.52 -27.92
N ALA A 15 35.70 -1.68 -27.19
CA ALA A 15 36.24 -0.47 -26.56
C ALA A 15 37.30 -0.77 -25.49
N CYS A 16 37.13 -1.83 -24.70
CA CYS A 16 38.10 -2.20 -23.67
C CYS A 16 39.12 -3.28 -24.11
N GLY A 17 39.08 -3.75 -25.36
CA GLY A 17 40.03 -4.72 -25.88
C GLY A 17 39.97 -6.08 -25.19
N LEU A 18 38.78 -6.51 -24.78
CA LEU A 18 38.58 -7.76 -24.09
C LEU A 18 37.56 -8.64 -24.81
N SER A 19 37.49 -9.92 -24.46
CA SER A 19 36.47 -10.81 -24.99
C SER A 19 35.07 -10.43 -24.44
N ARG A 20 34.03 -10.68 -25.25
CA ARG A 20 32.63 -10.52 -24.84
C ARG A 20 32.31 -11.26 -23.54
N SER A 21 32.86 -12.47 -23.37
CA SER A 21 32.69 -13.29 -22.16
C SER A 21 33.32 -12.62 -20.94
N THR A 22 34.55 -12.10 -21.08
CA THR A 22 35.25 -11.35 -20.01
C THR A 22 34.42 -10.13 -19.57
N VAL A 23 33.97 -9.32 -20.53
CA VAL A 23 33.14 -8.14 -20.24
C VAL A 23 31.83 -8.57 -19.57
N SER A 24 31.19 -9.63 -20.06
CA SER A 24 29.97 -10.16 -19.44
C SER A 24 30.21 -10.62 -18.00
N PHE A 25 31.29 -11.32 -17.71
CA PHE A 25 31.59 -11.76 -16.35
C PHE A 25 31.90 -10.60 -15.40
N VAL A 26 32.65 -9.59 -15.87
CA VAL A 26 32.98 -8.41 -15.07
C VAL A 26 31.72 -7.59 -14.76
N LEU A 27 30.89 -7.29 -15.76
CA LEU A 27 29.68 -6.46 -15.58
C LEU A 27 28.57 -7.16 -14.79
N ASN A 28 28.59 -8.51 -14.75
CA ASN A 28 27.62 -9.27 -13.97
C ASN A 28 28.18 -9.75 -12.61
N GLU A 29 29.41 -9.36 -12.27
CA GLU A 29 30.08 -9.72 -11.00
C GLU A 29 30.04 -11.22 -10.71
N ASP A 30 30.26 -12.06 -11.74
CA ASP A 30 30.17 -13.50 -11.60
C ASP A 30 31.21 -14.03 -10.60
N PRO A 31 30.80 -14.60 -9.45
CA PRO A 31 31.72 -15.02 -8.38
C PRO A 31 32.65 -16.16 -8.79
N ARG A 32 32.31 -16.87 -9.86
CA ARG A 32 33.14 -17.99 -10.38
C ARG A 32 34.37 -17.50 -11.16
N GLN A 33 34.48 -16.21 -11.43
CA GLN A 33 35.57 -15.64 -12.21
C GLN A 33 36.26 -14.49 -11.44
N THR A 34 37.59 -14.59 -11.35
CA THR A 34 38.41 -13.57 -10.70
C THR A 34 39.14 -12.75 -11.75
N PHE A 35 38.95 -11.43 -11.72
CA PHE A 35 39.65 -10.48 -12.60
C PHE A 35 40.40 -9.44 -11.75
N SER A 36 41.53 -8.95 -12.29
CA SER A 36 42.24 -7.90 -11.61
C SER A 36 41.39 -6.63 -11.42
N PRO A 37 41.64 -5.83 -10.36
CA PRO A 37 40.93 -4.55 -10.16
C PRO A 37 41.06 -3.62 -11.39
N ALA A 38 42.21 -3.60 -12.04
CA ALA A 38 42.42 -2.82 -13.25
C ALA A 38 41.55 -3.25 -14.42
N THR A 39 41.38 -4.56 -14.60
CA THR A 39 40.46 -5.11 -15.63
C THR A 39 39.01 -4.77 -15.33
N ARG A 40 38.57 -4.89 -14.08
CA ARG A 40 37.23 -4.51 -13.67
C ARG A 40 36.95 -3.01 -13.92
N GLN A 41 37.89 -2.17 -13.54
CA GLN A 41 37.76 -0.72 -13.73
C GLN A 41 37.68 -0.36 -15.22
N ARG A 42 38.56 -0.90 -16.06
CA ARG A 42 38.57 -0.65 -17.52
C ARG A 42 37.24 -1.01 -18.17
N VAL A 43 36.64 -2.16 -17.79
CA VAL A 43 35.34 -2.58 -18.33
C VAL A 43 34.22 -1.65 -17.87
N ARG A 44 34.23 -1.25 -16.59
CA ARG A 44 33.19 -0.34 -16.04
C ARG A 44 33.27 1.05 -16.68
N ASP A 45 34.47 1.55 -16.91
CA ASP A 45 34.67 2.86 -17.55
C ASP A 45 34.20 2.84 -19.01
N ALA A 46 34.61 1.83 -19.79
CA ALA A 46 34.14 1.66 -21.16
C ALA A 46 32.60 1.51 -21.26
N ALA A 47 32.00 0.78 -20.34
CA ALA A 47 30.52 0.64 -20.30
C ALA A 47 29.84 1.98 -19.99
N ARG A 48 30.42 2.78 -19.08
CA ARG A 48 29.90 4.11 -18.71
C ARG A 48 30.05 5.11 -19.86
N GLU A 49 31.20 5.17 -20.48
CA GLU A 49 31.50 6.08 -21.60
C GLU A 49 30.60 5.83 -22.81
N LEU A 50 30.31 4.55 -23.10
CA LEU A 50 29.43 4.18 -24.20
C LEU A 50 27.95 4.28 -23.84
N GLY A 51 27.61 4.52 -22.57
CA GLY A 51 26.20 4.47 -22.11
C GLY A 51 25.59 3.06 -22.19
N TYR A 52 26.41 2.02 -22.04
CA TYR A 52 25.93 0.65 -22.07
C TYR A 52 25.12 0.32 -20.82
N VAL A 53 23.88 -0.08 -21.01
CA VAL A 53 23.03 -0.59 -19.95
C VAL A 53 22.91 -2.11 -20.11
N PRO A 54 23.33 -2.90 -19.10
CA PRO A 54 23.21 -4.35 -19.13
C PRO A 54 21.75 -4.78 -19.43
N HIS A 55 21.58 -5.77 -20.29
CA HIS A 55 20.27 -6.33 -20.59
C HIS A 55 19.76 -7.09 -19.37
N GLY A 56 18.81 -6.51 -18.64
CA GLY A 56 18.16 -7.13 -17.47
C GLY A 56 17.54 -8.49 -17.79
N VAL A 57 16.96 -8.64 -19.00
CA VAL A 57 16.40 -9.89 -19.49
C VAL A 57 17.45 -11.00 -19.64
N ALA A 58 18.64 -10.70 -20.16
CA ALA A 58 19.72 -11.69 -20.30
C ALA A 58 20.28 -12.12 -18.92
N ARG A 59 20.23 -11.24 -17.93
CA ARG A 59 20.57 -11.55 -16.54
C ARG A 59 19.46 -12.38 -15.88
N ALA A 60 18.21 -11.98 -16.06
CA ALA A 60 17.04 -12.70 -15.56
C ALA A 60 16.98 -14.14 -16.04
N LEU A 61 17.23 -14.39 -17.34
CA LEU A 61 17.29 -15.72 -17.92
C LEU A 61 18.39 -16.61 -17.34
N ARG A 62 19.48 -16.01 -16.85
CA ARG A 62 20.60 -16.78 -16.24
C ARG A 62 20.38 -17.06 -14.76
N VAL A 63 19.77 -16.13 -14.04
CA VAL A 63 19.50 -16.18 -12.59
C VAL A 63 18.11 -16.79 -12.30
N GLY A 64 17.26 -16.92 -13.34
CA GLY A 64 15.88 -17.42 -13.22
C GLY A 64 14.86 -16.36 -12.85
N SER A 65 15.31 -15.15 -12.49
CA SER A 65 14.39 -14.02 -12.17
C SER A 65 15.05 -12.66 -12.38
N SER A 66 14.25 -11.63 -12.68
CA SER A 66 14.72 -10.25 -12.74
C SER A 66 14.81 -9.63 -11.34
N ARG A 67 15.42 -8.45 -11.25
CA ARG A 67 15.39 -7.62 -10.01
C ARG A 67 14.14 -6.73 -9.96
N VAL A 68 13.04 -7.19 -10.55
CA VAL A 68 11.78 -6.46 -10.58
C VAL A 68 10.77 -7.19 -9.70
N VAL A 69 10.17 -6.48 -8.80
CA VAL A 69 8.99 -6.92 -8.03
C VAL A 69 7.80 -6.15 -8.56
N VAL A 70 6.69 -6.83 -8.80
CA VAL A 70 5.45 -6.23 -9.30
C VAL A 70 4.43 -6.19 -8.19
N LEU A 71 3.85 -5.04 -7.95
CA LEU A 71 2.71 -4.87 -7.05
C LEU A 71 1.47 -4.48 -7.87
N ASN A 72 0.44 -5.30 -7.81
CA ASN A 72 -0.88 -4.96 -8.35
C ASN A 72 -1.72 -4.32 -7.24
N VAL A 73 -2.22 -3.12 -7.50
CA VAL A 73 -3.13 -2.39 -6.61
C VAL A 73 -4.49 -2.33 -7.27
N ASP A 74 -5.49 -2.92 -6.65
CA ASP A 74 -6.85 -2.93 -7.18
C ASP A 74 -7.48 -1.54 -7.14
N ALA A 75 -8.44 -1.30 -8.03
CA ALA A 75 -9.20 -0.06 -8.04
C ALA A 75 -9.95 0.12 -6.71
N GLY A 76 -9.91 1.33 -6.16
CA GLY A 76 -10.54 1.66 -4.88
C GLY A 76 -9.67 1.37 -3.66
N MET A 77 -8.43 0.90 -3.86
CA MET A 77 -7.45 0.68 -2.78
C MET A 77 -6.54 1.90 -2.58
N GLU A 78 -6.96 3.08 -3.06
CA GLU A 78 -6.23 4.32 -2.84
C GLU A 78 -6.41 4.78 -1.38
N GLY A 79 -5.39 5.45 -0.83
CA GLY A 79 -5.41 5.99 0.53
C GLY A 79 -4.01 6.10 1.11
N ASN A 80 -3.94 6.64 2.33
CA ASN A 80 -2.65 6.85 2.99
C ASN A 80 -1.94 5.52 3.28
N TYR A 81 -2.69 4.49 3.66
CA TYR A 81 -2.13 3.16 3.91
C TYR A 81 -1.39 2.63 2.68
N THR A 82 -2.05 2.63 1.51
CA THR A 82 -1.46 2.15 0.26
C THR A 82 -0.22 2.94 -0.13
N ARG A 83 -0.29 4.26 -0.03
CA ARG A 83 0.83 5.15 -0.34
C ARG A 83 2.06 4.88 0.54
N THR A 84 1.86 4.77 1.84
CA THR A 84 2.96 4.56 2.80
C THR A 84 3.48 3.12 2.77
N PHE A 85 2.62 2.13 2.52
CA PHE A 85 3.05 0.75 2.27
C PHE A 85 3.96 0.66 1.04
N ILE A 86 3.56 1.28 -0.07
CA ILE A 86 4.37 1.33 -1.30
C ILE A 86 5.72 2.00 -1.01
N ALA A 87 5.74 3.08 -0.26
CA ALA A 87 6.98 3.76 0.09
C ALA A 87 7.94 2.86 0.88
N GLY A 88 7.43 2.14 1.89
CA GLY A 88 8.23 1.19 2.67
C GLY A 88 8.72 0.00 1.84
N LEU A 89 7.85 -0.55 0.99
CA LEU A 89 8.19 -1.65 0.08
C LEU A 89 9.29 -1.23 -0.90
N ASP A 90 9.13 -0.08 -1.55
CA ASP A 90 10.09 0.44 -2.53
C ASP A 90 11.44 0.75 -1.90
N ALA A 91 11.45 1.43 -0.74
CA ALA A 91 12.68 1.78 -0.03
C ALA A 91 13.50 0.53 0.33
N GLU A 92 12.87 -0.51 0.85
CA GLU A 92 13.56 -1.76 1.21
C GLU A 92 14.04 -2.53 -0.03
N LEU A 93 13.22 -2.60 -1.08
CA LEU A 93 13.60 -3.21 -2.36
C LEU A 93 14.79 -2.48 -2.99
N ALA A 94 14.77 -1.15 -2.99
CA ALA A 94 15.84 -0.32 -3.52
C ALA A 94 17.17 -0.51 -2.76
N ALA A 95 17.12 -0.64 -1.43
CA ALA A 95 18.29 -0.93 -0.59
C ALA A 95 18.97 -2.27 -0.98
N HIS A 96 18.21 -3.19 -1.57
CA HIS A 96 18.69 -4.49 -2.06
C HIS A 96 18.76 -4.56 -3.60
N GLU A 97 18.91 -3.42 -4.27
CA GLU A 97 19.07 -3.29 -5.73
C GLU A 97 17.90 -3.90 -6.55
N HIS A 98 16.69 -3.90 -6.02
CA HIS A 98 15.46 -4.27 -6.71
C HIS A 98 14.63 -3.05 -7.06
N VAL A 99 13.79 -3.18 -8.08
CA VAL A 99 12.88 -2.13 -8.56
C VAL A 99 11.45 -2.58 -8.34
N LEU A 100 10.64 -1.69 -7.78
CA LEU A 100 9.20 -1.90 -7.65
C LEU A 100 8.47 -1.36 -8.88
N LEU A 101 7.66 -2.20 -9.50
CA LEU A 101 6.70 -1.82 -10.54
C LEU A 101 5.29 -1.87 -9.95
N VAL A 102 4.67 -0.72 -9.78
CA VAL A 102 3.29 -0.62 -9.28
C VAL A 102 2.32 -0.54 -10.46
N ARG A 103 1.28 -1.35 -10.44
CA ARG A 103 0.20 -1.37 -11.43
C ARG A 103 -1.13 -1.11 -10.75
N HIS A 104 -1.88 -0.15 -11.25
CA HIS A 104 -3.19 0.21 -10.72
C HIS A 104 -4.33 -0.24 -11.65
N GLY A 105 -5.40 -0.79 -11.06
CA GLY A 105 -6.69 -0.97 -11.73
C GLY A 105 -6.72 -1.99 -12.88
N HIS A 106 -5.77 -2.89 -12.98
CA HIS A 106 -5.68 -3.85 -14.08
C HIS A 106 -5.84 -5.28 -13.57
N SER A 107 -6.62 -6.09 -14.28
CA SER A 107 -6.70 -7.52 -13.99
C SER A 107 -5.33 -8.20 -14.18
N ALA A 108 -5.08 -9.26 -13.43
CA ALA A 108 -3.86 -10.06 -13.54
C ALA A 108 -3.62 -10.53 -15.00
N ASP A 109 -4.68 -10.84 -15.73
CA ASP A 109 -4.61 -11.35 -17.11
C ASP A 109 -4.05 -10.35 -18.13
N SER A 110 -4.37 -9.05 -17.98
CA SER A 110 -3.87 -8.01 -18.90
C SER A 110 -2.35 -7.79 -18.82
N ALA A 111 -1.72 -8.32 -17.79
CA ALA A 111 -0.30 -8.16 -17.55
C ALA A 111 0.53 -9.37 -17.98
N ARG A 112 -0.07 -10.51 -18.23
CA ARG A 112 0.66 -11.76 -18.41
C ARG A 112 1.79 -11.64 -19.42
N GLN A 113 1.53 -11.08 -20.59
CA GLN A 113 2.56 -10.90 -21.63
C GLN A 113 3.73 -10.02 -21.18
N VAL A 114 3.45 -8.96 -20.42
CA VAL A 114 4.50 -8.07 -19.88
C VAL A 114 5.27 -8.76 -18.74
N LEU A 115 4.55 -9.46 -17.88
CA LEU A 115 5.16 -10.20 -16.77
C LEU A 115 6.05 -11.34 -17.28
N ASP A 116 5.60 -12.07 -18.29
CA ASP A 116 6.39 -13.13 -18.96
C ASP A 116 7.68 -12.55 -19.59
N ALA A 117 7.59 -11.35 -20.17
CA ALA A 117 8.75 -10.69 -20.78
C ALA A 117 9.79 -10.20 -19.76
N ILE A 118 9.39 -9.81 -18.56
CA ILE A 118 10.33 -9.27 -17.53
C ILE A 118 10.75 -10.31 -16.51
N THR A 119 10.07 -11.45 -16.42
CA THR A 119 10.33 -12.53 -15.45
C THR A 119 10.55 -11.95 -14.04
N PRO A 120 9.53 -11.36 -13.40
CA PRO A 120 9.70 -10.65 -12.15
C PRO A 120 10.14 -11.60 -11.03
N ARG A 121 10.84 -11.08 -10.01
CA ARG A 121 11.20 -11.81 -8.79
C ARG A 121 9.96 -12.29 -8.05
N ALA A 122 8.96 -11.43 -7.97
CA ALA A 122 7.66 -11.72 -7.37
C ALA A 122 6.58 -10.83 -7.98
N VAL A 123 5.35 -11.31 -7.92
CA VAL A 123 4.14 -10.55 -8.23
C VAL A 123 3.26 -10.59 -7.00
N LEU A 124 2.93 -9.41 -6.47
CA LEU A 124 2.10 -9.22 -5.30
C LEU A 124 0.75 -8.67 -5.70
N GLY A 125 -0.33 -9.18 -5.15
CA GLY A 125 -1.64 -8.51 -5.11
C GLY A 125 -1.74 -7.68 -3.84
N PHE A 126 -2.03 -6.40 -3.96
CA PHE A 126 -2.28 -5.57 -2.80
C PHE A 126 -3.65 -5.93 -2.22
N GLY A 127 -3.67 -6.49 -1.02
CA GLY A 127 -4.89 -6.98 -0.40
C GLY A 127 -5.15 -8.48 -0.54
N GLU A 128 -4.61 -9.19 -1.52
CA GLU A 128 -4.78 -10.65 -1.64
C GLU A 128 -4.43 -11.42 -0.37
N PRO A 129 -3.35 -11.12 0.35
CA PRO A 129 -3.08 -11.76 1.63
C PRO A 129 -4.13 -11.49 2.71
N TYR A 130 -4.83 -10.34 2.65
CA TYR A 130 -5.96 -10.05 3.54
C TYR A 130 -7.16 -10.94 3.30
N LEU A 131 -7.33 -11.38 2.05
CA LEU A 131 -8.56 -11.94 1.56
C LEU A 131 -8.52 -13.42 1.42
N SER A 132 -7.34 -13.96 1.09
CA SER A 132 -7.17 -15.37 0.84
C SER A 132 -7.19 -16.21 2.12
N GLY A 133 -7.15 -15.61 3.30
CA GLY A 133 -7.03 -16.31 4.57
C GLY A 133 -5.76 -17.15 4.65
N HIS A 134 -4.86 -16.98 3.67
CA HIS A 134 -3.52 -17.54 3.78
C HIS A 134 -2.78 -16.70 4.81
N ASP A 135 -2.63 -17.29 5.96
CA ASP A 135 -1.82 -16.80 7.04
C ASP A 135 -0.48 -16.33 6.48
N LEU A 136 -0.33 -15.04 6.37
CA LEU A 136 0.97 -14.44 6.46
C LEU A 136 1.39 -14.57 7.90
N ASP A 137 1.17 -15.70 8.32
CA ASP A 137 1.59 -16.62 9.30
C ASP A 137 1.36 -16.40 10.75
N ASP A 138 1.40 -17.56 11.35
CA ASP A 138 1.55 -17.88 12.74
C ASP A 138 2.77 -17.22 13.44
N GLN A 139 3.55 -16.39 12.77
CA GLN A 139 4.67 -15.69 13.39
C GLN A 139 4.33 -14.27 13.87
N GLY A 140 3.06 -14.04 14.06
CA GLY A 140 2.60 -13.01 14.96
C GLY A 140 2.57 -11.60 14.40
N GLY A 141 2.24 -11.43 13.19
CA GLY A 141 2.01 -10.13 12.58
C GLY A 141 1.02 -10.23 11.43
N GLY A 142 0.20 -11.26 11.43
CA GLY A 142 -0.77 -11.51 10.37
C GLY A 142 -1.58 -10.26 10.09
N TRP A 143 -1.65 -9.88 8.85
CA TRP A 143 -2.50 -8.81 8.36
C TRP A 143 -3.94 -8.98 8.85
N ARG A 144 -4.38 -10.22 9.06
CA ARG A 144 -5.70 -10.57 9.56
C ARG A 144 -5.92 -10.07 10.98
N ASP A 145 -4.97 -10.32 11.87
CA ASP A 145 -5.03 -9.80 13.24
C ASP A 145 -4.80 -8.30 13.26
N GLY A 146 -3.92 -7.77 12.40
CA GLY A 146 -3.70 -6.35 12.21
C GLY A 146 -4.96 -5.62 11.77
N LEU A 147 -5.64 -6.08 10.73
CA LEU A 147 -6.87 -5.45 10.24
C LEU A 147 -8.01 -5.53 11.26
N ALA A 148 -8.20 -6.67 11.90
CA ALA A 148 -9.21 -6.86 12.92
C ALA A 148 -8.94 -5.99 14.16
N ALA A 149 -7.67 -5.95 14.62
CA ALA A 149 -7.26 -5.14 15.76
C ALA A 149 -7.45 -3.64 15.49
N HIS A 150 -7.08 -3.18 14.29
CA HIS A 150 -7.24 -1.78 13.91
C HIS A 150 -8.71 -1.38 13.73
N ALA A 151 -9.54 -2.27 13.16
CA ALA A 151 -10.99 -2.06 13.08
C ALA A 151 -11.62 -1.99 14.47
N ALA A 152 -11.21 -2.89 15.38
CA ALA A 152 -11.67 -2.89 16.76
C ALA A 152 -11.25 -1.61 17.51
N LEU A 153 -10.02 -1.12 17.27
CA LEU A 153 -9.53 0.11 17.87
C LEU A 153 -10.39 1.32 17.48
N GLN A 154 -10.78 1.42 16.19
CA GLN A 154 -11.64 2.49 15.69
C GLN A 154 -13.02 2.48 16.39
N ILE A 155 -13.66 1.33 16.49
CA ILE A 155 -14.99 1.21 17.08
C ILE A 155 -14.93 1.37 18.60
N ARG A 156 -13.90 0.80 19.26
CA ARG A 156 -13.69 0.96 20.70
C ARG A 156 -13.53 2.42 21.11
N HIS A 157 -12.77 3.19 20.35
CA HIS A 157 -12.58 4.61 20.63
C HIS A 157 -13.90 5.38 20.66
N LEU A 158 -14.82 5.10 19.76
CA LEU A 158 -16.17 5.69 19.77
C LEU A 158 -17.00 5.17 20.96
N ALA A 159 -16.92 3.87 21.24
CA ALA A 159 -17.64 3.25 22.36
C ALA A 159 -17.23 3.84 23.71
N GLU A 160 -15.93 4.01 23.95
CA GLU A 160 -15.38 4.61 25.18
C GLU A 160 -15.83 6.06 25.38
N ARG A 161 -16.24 6.74 24.30
CA ARG A 161 -16.85 8.08 24.33
C ARG A 161 -18.38 8.06 24.46
N GLY A 162 -18.95 6.87 24.66
CA GLY A 162 -20.39 6.71 24.92
C GLY A 162 -21.25 6.56 23.67
N HIS A 163 -20.67 6.45 22.47
CA HIS A 163 -21.44 6.24 21.27
C HIS A 163 -21.91 4.80 21.15
N THR A 164 -23.23 4.58 21.19
CA THR A 164 -23.87 3.25 21.09
C THR A 164 -24.57 3.04 19.76
N ARG A 165 -24.72 4.09 18.96
CA ARG A 165 -25.33 4.05 17.63
C ARG A 165 -24.40 4.70 16.62
N ILE A 166 -23.69 3.86 15.88
CA ILE A 166 -22.58 4.26 15.01
C ILE A 166 -22.94 3.92 13.56
N ALA A 167 -22.64 4.83 12.64
CA ALA A 167 -22.66 4.55 11.21
C ALA A 167 -21.23 4.25 10.72
N PHE A 168 -21.12 3.38 9.70
CA PHE A 168 -19.88 3.09 9.01
C PHE A 168 -19.96 3.65 7.59
N ALA A 169 -19.11 4.61 7.27
CA ALA A 169 -19.05 5.22 5.94
C ALA A 169 -18.21 4.35 5.00
N LEU A 170 -18.84 3.91 3.92
CA LEU A 170 -18.27 2.97 2.95
C LEU A 170 -18.03 3.64 1.59
N PRO A 171 -17.04 3.18 0.81
CA PRO A 171 -16.90 3.57 -0.58
C PRO A 171 -18.04 3.02 -1.43
N ASP A 172 -18.30 3.67 -2.58
CA ASP A 172 -19.39 3.29 -3.48
C ASP A 172 -19.17 1.95 -4.18
N ALA A 173 -17.90 1.56 -4.38
CA ALA A 173 -17.55 0.31 -5.03
C ALA A 173 -17.30 -0.80 -3.98
N PRO A 174 -17.97 -1.95 -4.09
CA PRO A 174 -17.66 -3.10 -3.26
C PRO A 174 -16.25 -3.62 -3.58
N SER A 175 -15.54 -4.04 -2.55
CA SER A 175 -14.27 -4.75 -2.70
C SER A 175 -14.10 -5.71 -1.54
N PRO A 176 -13.31 -6.76 -1.70
CA PRO A 176 -13.03 -7.68 -0.60
C PRO A 176 -12.48 -7.01 0.66
N LEU A 177 -11.70 -5.93 0.52
CA LEU A 177 -11.25 -5.15 1.67
C LEU A 177 -12.40 -4.43 2.37
N VAL A 178 -13.36 -3.88 1.61
CA VAL A 178 -14.57 -3.25 2.19
C VAL A 178 -15.36 -4.27 3.00
N GLU A 179 -15.55 -5.47 2.47
CA GLU A 179 -16.24 -6.56 3.17
C GLU A 179 -15.52 -6.98 4.45
N ALA A 180 -14.19 -7.16 4.37
CA ALA A 180 -13.37 -7.53 5.53
C ALA A 180 -13.40 -6.43 6.62
N ARG A 181 -13.24 -5.16 6.24
CA ARG A 181 -13.31 -4.02 7.17
C ARG A 181 -14.67 -3.93 7.84
N LEU A 182 -15.75 -4.03 7.08
CA LEU A 182 -17.10 -3.99 7.62
C LEU A 182 -17.35 -5.16 8.59
N LYS A 183 -16.92 -6.37 8.22
CA LYS A 183 -17.01 -7.56 9.06
C LYS A 183 -16.31 -7.37 10.41
N PHE A 184 -15.03 -6.98 10.40
CA PHE A 184 -14.27 -6.81 11.64
C PHE A 184 -14.79 -5.65 12.49
N SER A 185 -15.25 -4.56 11.88
CA SER A 185 -15.90 -3.47 12.60
C SER A 185 -17.23 -3.88 13.25
N ALA A 186 -18.01 -4.71 12.55
CA ALA A 186 -19.26 -5.25 13.09
C ALA A 186 -19.02 -6.26 14.23
N GLU A 187 -18.01 -7.11 14.11
CA GLU A 187 -17.58 -8.03 15.17
C GLU A 187 -17.13 -7.26 16.42
N ALA A 188 -16.33 -6.20 16.23
CA ALA A 188 -15.91 -5.34 17.33
C ALA A 188 -17.11 -4.63 18.00
N ALA A 189 -18.06 -4.13 17.24
CA ALA A 189 -19.27 -3.51 17.76
C ALA A 189 -20.08 -4.51 18.60
N ALA A 190 -20.24 -5.74 18.12
CA ALA A 190 -20.94 -6.79 18.85
C ALA A 190 -20.25 -7.15 20.17
N GLN A 191 -18.92 -7.30 20.16
CA GLN A 191 -18.14 -7.58 21.37
C GLN A 191 -18.23 -6.47 22.43
N LEU A 192 -18.40 -5.22 21.98
CA LEU A 192 -18.54 -4.04 22.85
C LEU A 192 -20.00 -3.76 23.28
N GLY A 193 -20.96 -4.61 22.87
CA GLY A 193 -22.37 -4.42 23.17
C GLY A 193 -23.01 -3.24 22.43
N ILE A 194 -22.40 -2.78 21.35
CA ILE A 194 -22.93 -1.71 20.51
C ILE A 194 -23.96 -2.29 19.54
N ARG A 195 -25.00 -1.52 19.23
CA ARG A 195 -25.99 -1.90 18.22
C ARG A 195 -25.31 -2.13 16.87
N PRO A 196 -25.88 -2.99 15.98
CA PRO A 196 -25.34 -3.19 14.65
C PRO A 196 -25.04 -1.89 13.93
N LEU A 197 -23.87 -1.82 13.29
CA LEU A 197 -23.44 -0.64 12.55
C LEU A 197 -24.40 -0.36 11.40
N LEU A 198 -24.80 0.88 11.25
CA LEU A 198 -25.49 1.35 10.05
C LEU A 198 -24.48 1.67 8.97
N GLN A 199 -24.86 1.48 7.71
CA GLN A 199 -24.00 1.79 6.59
C GLN A 199 -24.46 3.08 5.91
N ILE A 200 -23.50 3.91 5.53
CA ILE A 200 -23.74 5.12 4.74
C ILE A 200 -22.74 5.20 3.60
N SER A 201 -23.23 5.43 2.39
CA SER A 201 -22.41 5.77 1.22
C SER A 201 -22.58 7.24 0.89
N LEU A 202 -21.47 7.94 0.68
CA LEU A 202 -21.47 9.37 0.34
C LEU A 202 -20.92 9.56 -1.07
N PRO A 203 -21.73 10.02 -2.01
CA PRO A 203 -21.29 10.32 -3.38
C PRO A 203 -20.10 11.29 -3.41
N ARG A 204 -19.25 11.19 -4.45
CA ARG A 204 -18.09 12.09 -4.61
C ARG A 204 -18.48 13.56 -4.79
N PRO A 205 -19.54 13.93 -5.56
CA PRO A 205 -19.96 15.32 -5.65
C PRO A 205 -20.43 15.86 -4.29
N ARG A 206 -19.81 16.96 -3.86
CA ARG A 206 -19.99 17.55 -2.52
C ARG A 206 -21.45 17.83 -2.15
N GLU A 207 -22.24 18.33 -3.11
CA GLU A 207 -23.67 18.64 -2.89
C GLU A 207 -24.49 17.36 -2.69
N GLN A 208 -24.18 16.32 -3.44
CA GLN A 208 -24.85 15.04 -3.32
C GLN A 208 -24.48 14.35 -2.00
N ALA A 209 -23.21 14.44 -1.58
CA ALA A 209 -22.78 13.94 -0.27
C ALA A 209 -23.53 14.64 0.88
N ALA A 210 -23.70 15.96 0.82
CA ALA A 210 -24.47 16.71 1.81
C ALA A 210 -25.95 16.33 1.80
N ALA A 211 -26.54 16.12 0.63
CA ALA A 211 -27.93 15.64 0.52
C ALA A 211 -28.11 14.24 1.09
N ALA A 212 -27.18 13.32 0.78
CA ALA A 212 -27.19 11.95 1.32
C ALA A 212 -27.06 11.96 2.85
N MET A 213 -26.17 12.79 3.41
CA MET A 213 -26.00 12.93 4.87
C MET A 213 -27.27 13.49 5.53
N ARG A 214 -27.94 14.50 4.94
CA ARG A 214 -29.22 15.00 5.46
C ARG A 214 -30.30 13.91 5.48
N GLY A 215 -30.45 13.17 4.38
CA GLY A 215 -31.39 12.06 4.29
C GLY A 215 -31.10 10.97 5.32
N PHE A 216 -29.83 10.59 5.47
CA PHE A 216 -29.41 9.61 6.44
C PHE A 216 -29.75 10.03 7.89
N ARG A 217 -29.43 11.27 8.26
CA ARG A 217 -29.75 11.79 9.60
C ARG A 217 -31.26 11.91 9.87
N ALA A 218 -32.04 12.22 8.85
CA ALA A 218 -33.51 12.27 8.99
C ALA A 218 -34.12 10.89 9.28
N THR A 219 -33.56 9.83 8.71
CA THR A 219 -34.01 8.45 8.92
C THR A 219 -33.37 7.77 10.14
N HIS A 220 -32.21 8.25 10.59
CA HIS A 220 -31.46 7.70 11.71
C HIS A 220 -31.00 8.80 12.68
N PRO A 221 -31.97 9.47 13.36
CA PRO A 221 -31.67 10.60 14.24
C PRO A 221 -30.90 10.19 15.52
N ASP A 222 -30.89 8.91 15.84
CA ASP A 222 -30.20 8.31 17.00
C ASP A 222 -28.71 8.02 16.73
N VAL A 223 -28.21 8.18 15.50
CA VAL A 223 -26.80 8.03 15.19
C VAL A 223 -26.02 9.24 15.68
N THR A 224 -25.01 9.00 16.50
CA THR A 224 -24.17 10.03 17.12
C THR A 224 -22.71 10.00 16.68
N ALA A 225 -22.30 8.97 15.92
CA ALA A 225 -20.93 8.88 15.41
C ALA A 225 -20.87 8.20 14.05
N VAL A 226 -19.86 8.57 13.28
CA VAL A 226 -19.52 7.95 12.00
C VAL A 226 -18.06 7.49 12.02
N ALA A 227 -17.85 6.19 11.75
CA ALA A 227 -16.54 5.61 11.47
C ALA A 227 -16.32 5.57 9.95
N GLY A 228 -15.27 6.22 9.46
CA GLY A 228 -14.89 6.18 8.05
C GLY A 228 -14.14 4.91 7.69
N PHE A 229 -14.39 4.34 6.51
CA PHE A 229 -13.59 3.25 5.96
C PHE A 229 -12.09 3.65 5.85
N ASN A 230 -11.82 4.89 5.48
CA ASN A 230 -10.52 5.53 5.46
C ASN A 230 -10.67 7.03 5.75
N ASP A 231 -9.56 7.75 5.86
CA ASP A 231 -9.59 9.20 6.10
C ASP A 231 -10.29 9.97 4.98
N ASP A 232 -10.14 9.59 3.72
CA ASP A 232 -10.80 10.27 2.60
C ASP A 232 -12.33 10.28 2.74
N LEU A 233 -12.90 9.16 3.17
CA LEU A 233 -14.34 9.06 3.45
C LEU A 233 -14.73 9.82 4.72
N ALA A 234 -13.91 9.77 5.77
CA ALA A 234 -14.15 10.55 6.99
C ALA A 234 -14.13 12.06 6.71
N LEU A 235 -13.19 12.53 5.91
CA LEU A 235 -13.13 13.93 5.48
C LEU A 235 -14.34 14.34 4.61
N ARG A 236 -14.84 13.42 3.78
CA ARG A 236 -16.10 13.64 3.04
C ARG A 236 -17.30 13.73 3.98
N VAL A 237 -17.34 12.91 5.04
CA VAL A 237 -18.35 13.00 6.11
C VAL A 237 -18.27 14.37 6.77
N LEU A 238 -17.08 14.83 7.22
CA LEU A 238 -16.89 16.15 7.83
C LEU A 238 -17.37 17.27 6.91
N SER A 239 -16.99 17.22 5.62
CA SER A 239 -17.44 18.19 4.63
C SER A 239 -18.98 18.20 4.46
N ALA A 240 -19.63 17.05 4.47
CA ALA A 240 -21.08 16.93 4.36
C ALA A 240 -21.79 17.46 5.63
N LEU A 241 -21.27 17.17 6.82
CA LEU A 241 -21.79 17.65 8.09
C LEU A 241 -21.67 19.18 8.20
N ALA A 242 -20.51 19.75 7.87
CA ALA A 242 -20.30 21.19 7.87
C ALA A 242 -21.31 21.92 6.97
N ARG A 243 -21.59 21.38 5.77
CA ARG A 243 -22.60 21.97 4.84
C ARG A 243 -24.03 21.82 5.33
N THR A 244 -24.29 20.92 6.25
CA THR A 244 -25.63 20.74 6.84
C THR A 244 -25.76 21.41 8.20
N GLY A 245 -24.74 22.15 8.63
CA GLY A 245 -24.72 22.89 9.89
C GLY A 245 -24.61 22.02 11.14
N VAL A 246 -24.16 20.78 11.00
CA VAL A 246 -23.99 19.85 12.12
C VAL A 246 -22.64 20.07 12.78
N ARG A 247 -22.63 20.27 14.08
CA ARG A 247 -21.42 20.50 14.86
C ARG A 247 -20.72 19.17 15.16
N VAL A 248 -19.44 19.12 14.84
CA VAL A 248 -18.56 18.00 15.13
C VAL A 248 -17.57 18.41 16.22
N PRO A 249 -17.39 17.67 17.29
CA PRO A 249 -18.00 16.38 17.60
C PRO A 249 -19.34 16.45 18.35
N GLN A 250 -19.83 17.65 18.71
CA GLN A 250 -20.90 17.82 19.70
C GLN A 250 -22.23 17.17 19.32
N GLU A 251 -22.57 17.14 18.02
CA GLU A 251 -23.80 16.52 17.52
C GLU A 251 -23.51 15.21 16.77
N MET A 252 -22.31 15.07 16.22
CA MET A 252 -21.87 13.85 15.54
C MET A 252 -20.35 13.76 15.56
N ALA A 253 -19.83 12.73 16.21
CA ALA A 253 -18.40 12.42 16.18
C ALA A 253 -18.01 11.77 14.84
N VAL A 254 -16.79 11.98 14.38
CA VAL A 254 -16.26 11.37 13.16
C VAL A 254 -14.85 10.86 13.43
N ILE A 255 -14.59 9.60 13.09
CA ILE A 255 -13.26 9.00 13.17
C ILE A 255 -12.84 8.45 11.81
N GLY A 256 -11.60 8.74 11.43
CA GLY A 256 -10.95 8.22 10.23
C GLY A 256 -10.20 6.91 10.47
N TYR A 257 -9.44 6.55 9.44
CA TYR A 257 -8.59 5.36 9.41
C TYR A 257 -7.49 5.61 8.38
N ASP A 258 -6.24 5.31 8.72
CA ASP A 258 -4.99 5.51 8.00
C ASP A 258 -4.15 6.72 8.47
N ALA A 259 -4.70 7.63 9.26
CA ALA A 259 -4.05 8.84 9.76
C ALA A 259 -3.31 9.65 8.66
N GLY A 260 -4.01 9.91 7.56
CA GLY A 260 -3.50 10.71 6.45
C GLY A 260 -3.22 12.17 6.84
N GLU A 261 -2.30 12.82 6.13
CA GLU A 261 -1.87 14.19 6.39
C GLU A 261 -3.01 15.23 6.33
N TYR A 262 -3.98 15.01 5.42
CA TYR A 262 -5.10 15.93 5.24
C TYR A 262 -6.05 16.01 6.44
N GLY A 263 -6.07 14.96 7.29
CA GLY A 263 -6.87 14.96 8.51
C GLY A 263 -6.50 16.08 9.48
N GLU A 264 -5.27 16.58 9.41
CA GLU A 264 -4.78 17.67 10.24
C GLU A 264 -5.14 19.07 9.70
N LEU A 265 -5.49 19.15 8.42
CA LEU A 265 -5.78 20.40 7.72
C LEU A 265 -7.27 20.79 7.75
N PHE A 266 -8.13 19.92 8.27
CA PHE A 266 -9.57 20.18 8.38
C PHE A 266 -9.94 20.83 9.71
N GLU A 267 -11.08 21.48 9.75
CA GLU A 267 -11.73 21.98 10.95
C GLU A 267 -13.13 21.35 11.08
N PRO A 268 -13.35 20.55 12.13
CA PRO A 268 -12.38 20.09 13.14
C PRO A 268 -11.34 19.14 12.56
N ARG A 269 -10.13 19.10 13.17
CA ARG A 269 -9.08 18.16 12.80
C ARG A 269 -9.53 16.73 13.05
N LEU A 270 -9.27 15.84 12.09
CA LEU A 270 -9.79 14.48 12.09
C LEU A 270 -9.00 13.56 13.05
N THR A 271 -9.67 13.03 14.06
CA THR A 271 -9.20 11.86 14.82
C THR A 271 -9.15 10.65 13.93
N SER A 272 -8.08 9.87 13.94
CA SER A 272 -7.91 8.73 13.04
C SER A 272 -7.10 7.59 13.65
N VAL A 273 -7.32 6.38 13.15
CA VAL A 273 -6.48 5.22 13.47
C VAL A 273 -5.19 5.31 12.65
N HIS A 274 -4.05 5.34 13.33
CA HIS A 274 -2.74 5.26 12.69
C HIS A 274 -2.29 3.81 12.57
N ILE A 275 -1.80 3.45 11.40
CA ILE A 275 -1.22 2.15 11.09
C ILE A 275 0.17 2.37 10.49
N ASP A 276 1.16 1.62 10.95
CA ASP A 276 2.51 1.68 10.40
C ASP A 276 2.62 0.87 9.10
N ALA A 277 1.98 1.40 8.05
CA ALA A 277 1.96 0.75 6.75
C ALA A 277 3.33 0.75 6.08
N GLU A 278 4.21 1.68 6.41
CA GLU A 278 5.58 1.71 5.91
C GLU A 278 6.38 0.50 6.43
N ALA A 279 6.27 0.20 7.73
CA ALA A 279 6.89 -0.99 8.31
C ALA A 279 6.34 -2.28 7.68
N HIS A 280 5.04 -2.33 7.39
CA HIS A 280 4.43 -3.46 6.68
C HIS A 280 5.01 -3.62 5.27
N GLY A 281 5.23 -2.54 4.55
CA GLY A 281 5.86 -2.55 3.23
C GLY A 281 7.29 -3.09 3.28
N ARG A 282 8.11 -2.62 4.23
CA ARG A 282 9.48 -3.13 4.45
C ARG A 282 9.48 -4.62 4.78
N ALA A 283 8.60 -5.05 5.66
CA ALA A 283 8.49 -6.47 6.02
C ALA A 283 8.10 -7.33 4.82
N ALA A 284 7.20 -6.86 3.96
CA ALA A 284 6.83 -7.54 2.73
C ALA A 284 8.02 -7.67 1.76
N ALA A 285 8.83 -6.60 1.58
CA ALA A 285 10.04 -6.64 0.76
C ALA A 285 11.03 -7.67 1.26
N ARG A 286 11.33 -7.67 2.57
CA ARG A 286 12.29 -8.60 3.19
C ARG A 286 11.87 -10.05 2.99
N ARG A 287 10.58 -10.34 3.13
CA ARG A 287 10.03 -11.69 2.86
C ARG A 287 10.23 -12.12 1.41
N ILE A 288 9.94 -11.23 0.43
CA ILE A 288 10.15 -11.51 -1.00
C ILE A 288 11.62 -11.79 -1.29
N LEU A 289 12.52 -11.10 -0.59
CA LEU A 289 13.96 -11.23 -0.76
C LEU A 289 14.55 -12.38 0.07
N GLU A 290 13.72 -13.10 0.85
CA GLU A 290 14.15 -14.19 1.73
C GLU A 290 15.21 -13.73 2.75
N LEU A 291 15.07 -12.49 3.23
CA LEU A 291 15.94 -11.90 4.24
C LEU A 291 15.39 -12.22 5.65
N ASP A 292 16.28 -12.26 6.63
CA ASP A 292 15.88 -12.44 8.02
C ASP A 292 14.83 -11.41 8.42
N ALA A 293 13.82 -11.88 9.15
CA ALA A 293 12.85 -10.99 9.75
C ALA A 293 13.60 -10.06 10.72
N VAL A 294 13.67 -8.78 10.39
CA VAL A 294 13.97 -7.78 11.42
C VAL A 294 12.83 -7.86 12.41
N ASP A 295 13.16 -7.80 13.69
CA ASP A 295 12.19 -7.58 14.76
C ASP A 295 11.45 -6.26 14.45
N THR A 296 10.50 -6.33 13.52
CA THR A 296 9.59 -5.23 13.25
C THR A 296 8.72 -5.18 14.50
N PRO A 297 8.83 -4.13 15.32
CA PRO A 297 7.98 -4.02 16.47
C PRO A 297 6.54 -4.23 15.97
N ARG A 298 5.82 -5.14 16.60
CA ARG A 298 4.38 -5.25 16.41
C ARG A 298 3.79 -3.94 16.88
N THR A 299 3.80 -2.93 16.04
CA THR A 299 3.15 -1.66 16.32
C THR A 299 1.67 -1.89 16.09
N GLY A 300 1.00 -2.34 17.15
CA GLY A 300 -0.45 -2.24 17.18
C GLY A 300 -0.85 -0.84 16.74
N GLY A 301 -1.91 -0.72 15.96
CA GLY A 301 -2.43 0.58 15.59
C GLY A 301 -2.67 1.45 16.83
N ARG A 302 -2.63 2.76 16.65
CA ARG A 302 -2.95 3.72 17.72
C ARG A 302 -3.92 4.76 17.22
N ILE A 303 -4.67 5.35 18.13
CA ILE A 303 -5.49 6.52 17.81
C ILE A 303 -4.62 7.76 17.84
N ILE A 304 -4.70 8.55 16.76
CA ILE A 304 -4.27 9.94 16.74
C ILE A 304 -5.49 10.77 17.10
N GLU A 305 -5.61 11.12 18.38
CA GLU A 305 -6.71 11.93 18.86
C GLU A 305 -6.55 13.38 18.39
N ARG A 306 -7.65 13.93 17.88
CA ARG A 306 -7.79 15.33 17.47
C ARG A 306 -9.16 15.85 17.90
N GLU A 307 -9.81 16.67 17.09
CA GLU A 307 -10.99 17.43 17.49
C GLU A 307 -12.33 16.81 17.07
N SER A 308 -12.31 15.80 16.20
CA SER A 308 -13.52 15.27 15.56
C SER A 308 -14.24 14.18 16.36
N THR A 309 -13.71 13.77 17.54
CA THR A 309 -14.35 12.79 18.43
C THR A 309 -14.36 13.25 19.87
#